data_5a0e3df12e16c8a6135a9cafbc608175
#
_entry.id   5a0e3df12e16c8a6135a9cafbc608175
#
_cell.length_a   1.000
_cell.length_b   1.000
_cell.length_c   1.000
_cell.angle_alpha   90.00
_cell.angle_beta   90.00
_cell.angle_gamma   90.00
#
_symmetry.space_group_name_H-M   'P 1'
#
loop_
_entity.id
_entity.type
_entity.pdbx_description
1 polymer ?
#
loop_
_entity_poly.entity_id
_entity_poly.type
_entity_poly.pdbx_seq_one_letter_code
_entity_poly.pdbx_strand_id
1 'polypeptide(L)'
;MNTLSEKEKRSLSSFIQDRIDEQMTRFPYARYPVEPMLDWYPIFCDPATVPLPLLKKALGWHFGCWQRESLPSSVSRTISAIFKTWEEFLPVASAESQEIFRFWQDHLPDWNTGFSAAAFLLHLQRPEDFELVDRHRMEAMRELLQEISHSEQAGSTGLEYTNLEDYKIFFRSILPKMPYKDYSRIKLDRFLKAYGNRHAYKLVSPDFRTTEPTIRTFTWDGLTSERFRTEQIIGRANCDVLFACFLLSLEVMSNSATEFTVGQVVGMLPVGTAGICNEASFNYALISLFSQQRQRDFWVFDKPEISRAFTEQANQSTRDMRFYLLHEGEKLQINQRYISQP
;
A
#
# COMPACT_ATOMS: atom_id res chain seq x y z
N MET A 1 -2.24 -3.06 27.18
CA MET A 1 -2.67 -4.45 26.82
C MET A 1 -1.91 -5.47 27.65
N ASN A 2 -2.54 -6.53 28.16
CA ASN A 2 -1.83 -7.64 28.78
C ASN A 2 -1.04 -8.41 27.71
N THR A 3 0.16 -8.91 28.08
CA THR A 3 0.98 -9.70 27.15
C THR A 3 0.24 -10.98 26.77
N LEU A 4 0.07 -11.23 25.46
CA LEU A 4 -0.54 -12.46 24.96
C LEU A 4 0.27 -13.69 25.37
N SER A 5 -0.41 -14.73 25.84
CA SER A 5 0.18 -16.03 26.09
C SER A 5 0.63 -16.71 24.79
N GLU A 6 1.56 -17.64 24.87
CA GLU A 6 2.02 -18.38 23.68
C GLU A 6 0.89 -19.17 23.00
N LYS A 7 -0.13 -19.59 23.75
CA LYS A 7 -1.32 -20.26 23.22
C LYS A 7 -2.14 -19.27 22.39
N GLU A 8 -2.39 -18.08 22.91
CA GLU A 8 -3.14 -17.02 22.20
C GLU A 8 -2.41 -16.57 20.93
N LYS A 9 -1.10 -16.36 21.01
CA LYS A 9 -0.27 -16.02 19.85
C LYS A 9 -0.38 -17.05 18.73
N ARG A 10 -0.35 -18.35 19.08
CA ARG A 10 -0.49 -19.44 18.10
C ARG A 10 -1.91 -19.47 17.51
N SER A 11 -2.93 -19.32 18.35
CA SER A 11 -4.32 -19.29 17.88
C SER A 11 -4.56 -18.11 16.94
N LEU A 12 -4.05 -16.92 17.27
CA LEU A 12 -4.12 -15.72 16.40
C LEU A 12 -3.40 -15.95 15.07
N SER A 13 -2.19 -16.48 15.14
CA SER A 13 -1.41 -16.74 13.93
C SER A 13 -2.10 -17.75 13.02
N SER A 14 -2.64 -18.83 13.55
CA SER A 14 -3.40 -19.81 12.77
C SER A 14 -4.66 -19.18 12.17
N PHE A 15 -5.43 -18.45 12.97
CA PHE A 15 -6.63 -17.75 12.50
C PHE A 15 -6.33 -16.79 11.33
N ILE A 16 -5.22 -16.04 11.44
CA ILE A 16 -4.78 -15.12 10.39
C ILE A 16 -4.35 -15.90 9.15
N GLN A 17 -3.53 -16.95 9.30
CA GLN A 17 -3.05 -17.76 8.19
C GLN A 17 -4.18 -18.40 7.40
N ASP A 18 -5.21 -18.90 8.08
CA ASP A 18 -6.39 -19.51 7.43
C ASP A 18 -7.21 -18.52 6.58
N ARG A 19 -7.10 -17.22 6.87
CA ARG A 19 -7.91 -16.15 6.26
C ARG A 19 -7.13 -15.13 5.45
N ILE A 20 -5.82 -15.11 5.59
CA ILE A 20 -4.98 -14.07 4.96
C ILE A 20 -5.22 -14.01 3.46
N ASP A 21 -5.35 -15.15 2.88
CA ASP A 21 -5.51 -15.30 1.44
C ASP A 21 -6.82 -14.70 0.93
N GLU A 22 -7.94 -14.98 1.63
CA GLU A 22 -9.22 -14.37 1.30
C GLU A 22 -9.20 -12.85 1.51
N GLN A 23 -8.63 -12.39 2.62
CA GLN A 23 -8.61 -10.95 2.94
C GLN A 23 -7.68 -10.17 2.02
N MET A 24 -6.57 -10.77 1.59
CA MET A 24 -5.66 -10.12 0.66
C MET A 24 -6.29 -9.86 -0.71
N THR A 25 -7.29 -10.65 -1.14
CA THR A 25 -8.05 -10.34 -2.36
C THR A 25 -8.85 -9.04 -2.26
N ARG A 26 -9.12 -8.58 -1.05
CA ARG A 26 -9.90 -7.37 -0.75
C ARG A 26 -9.02 -6.14 -0.50
N PHE A 27 -7.71 -6.33 -0.44
CA PHE A 27 -6.81 -5.21 -0.20
C PHE A 27 -6.79 -4.26 -1.41
N PRO A 28 -6.99 -2.95 -1.21
CA PRO A 28 -7.11 -2.00 -2.31
C PRO A 28 -5.73 -1.55 -2.82
N TYR A 29 -5.01 -2.43 -3.50
CA TYR A 29 -3.63 -2.20 -4.00
C TYR A 29 -3.49 -0.94 -4.82
N ALA A 30 -4.49 -0.59 -5.62
CA ALA A 30 -4.48 0.64 -6.40
C ALA A 30 -4.40 1.91 -5.55
N ARG A 31 -4.83 1.84 -4.28
CA ARG A 31 -4.76 2.96 -3.34
C ARG A 31 -3.50 2.96 -2.48
N TYR A 32 -2.91 1.78 -2.30
CA TYR A 32 -1.72 1.56 -1.48
C TYR A 32 -0.72 0.75 -2.30
N PRO A 33 -0.08 1.39 -3.30
CA PRO A 33 1.00 0.73 -4.03
C PRO A 33 2.10 0.31 -3.06
N VAL A 34 2.99 -0.55 -3.52
CA VAL A 34 4.06 -1.09 -2.67
C VAL A 34 4.82 0.03 -1.97
N GLU A 35 5.12 -0.22 -0.73
CA GLU A 35 5.55 0.73 0.27
C GLU A 35 6.78 1.54 -0.16
N PRO A 36 6.63 2.84 -0.39
CA PRO A 36 7.78 3.72 -0.60
C PRO A 36 8.47 4.09 0.72
N MET A 37 8.07 3.48 1.85
CA MET A 37 8.52 3.86 3.19
C MET A 37 10.01 3.63 3.40
N LEU A 38 10.60 2.59 2.80
CA LEU A 38 12.03 2.36 2.89
C LEU A 38 12.85 3.55 2.37
N ASP A 39 12.34 4.23 1.33
CA ASP A 39 12.96 5.44 0.79
C ASP A 39 12.66 6.67 1.66
N TRP A 40 11.58 6.64 2.43
CA TRP A 40 11.16 7.77 3.26
C TRP A 40 11.78 7.78 4.65
N TYR A 41 12.01 6.63 5.27
CA TYR A 41 12.56 6.58 6.64
C TYR A 41 13.85 7.40 6.81
N PRO A 42 14.85 7.33 5.90
CA PRO A 42 16.05 8.13 6.06
C PRO A 42 15.81 9.64 6.02
N ILE A 43 14.74 10.08 5.35
CA ILE A 43 14.39 11.50 5.23
C ILE A 43 13.57 11.95 6.43
N PHE A 44 12.58 11.15 6.84
CA PHE A 44 11.67 11.51 7.92
C PHE A 44 12.26 11.36 9.32
N CYS A 45 13.38 10.66 9.49
CA CYS A 45 14.09 10.60 10.77
C CYS A 45 14.58 11.98 11.23
N ASP A 46 14.77 12.93 10.30
CA ASP A 46 15.03 14.33 10.58
C ASP A 46 13.93 15.22 9.96
N PRO A 47 12.87 15.55 10.70
CA PRO A 47 11.75 16.34 10.21
C PRO A 47 12.12 17.70 9.61
N ALA A 48 13.24 18.31 10.06
CA ALA A 48 13.71 19.59 9.53
C ALA A 48 14.15 19.50 8.05
N THR A 49 14.49 18.31 7.59
CA THR A 49 14.93 18.07 6.20
C THR A 49 13.81 17.62 5.27
N VAL A 50 12.59 17.36 5.79
CA VAL A 50 11.47 16.81 5.03
C VAL A 50 10.89 17.86 4.08
N PRO A 51 10.97 17.66 2.75
CA PRO A 51 10.30 18.58 1.82
C PRO A 51 8.78 18.47 1.93
N LEU A 52 8.08 19.61 2.00
CA LEU A 52 6.62 19.65 2.08
C LEU A 52 5.91 18.85 0.95
N PRO A 53 6.39 18.83 -0.30
CA PRO A 53 5.81 17.97 -1.33
C PRO A 53 5.91 16.48 -1.00
N LEU A 54 7.01 16.04 -0.38
CA LEU A 54 7.19 14.65 0.06
C LEU A 54 6.26 14.34 1.24
N LEU A 55 6.13 15.24 2.20
CA LEU A 55 5.19 15.12 3.32
C LEU A 55 3.74 14.96 2.80
N LYS A 56 3.33 15.76 1.82
CA LYS A 56 2.01 15.65 1.17
C LYS A 56 1.84 14.28 0.51
N LYS A 57 2.86 13.83 -0.21
CA LYS A 57 2.86 12.54 -0.91
C LYS A 57 2.73 11.38 0.07
N ALA A 58 3.47 11.41 1.17
CA ALA A 58 3.44 10.39 2.20
C ALA A 58 2.07 10.32 2.90
N LEU A 59 1.53 11.45 3.32
CA LEU A 59 0.19 11.52 3.91
C LEU A 59 -0.89 11.08 2.90
N GLY A 60 -0.78 11.47 1.64
CA GLY A 60 -1.67 11.01 0.57
C GLY A 60 -1.64 9.49 0.42
N TRP A 61 -0.47 8.87 0.46
CA TRP A 61 -0.33 7.43 0.44
C TRP A 61 -1.01 6.77 1.66
N HIS A 62 -0.71 7.29 2.86
CA HIS A 62 -1.27 6.74 4.10
C HIS A 62 -2.81 6.71 4.11
N PHE A 63 -3.43 7.76 3.58
CA PHE A 63 -4.89 7.87 3.46
C PHE A 63 -5.49 7.16 2.24
N GLY A 64 -4.71 6.38 1.48
CA GLY A 64 -5.18 5.71 0.27
C GLY A 64 -5.58 6.68 -0.84
N CYS A 65 -4.97 7.84 -0.85
CA CYS A 65 -5.19 8.92 -1.81
C CYS A 65 -3.96 9.12 -2.72
N TRP A 66 -3.20 8.06 -2.95
CA TRP A 66 -2.00 8.10 -3.77
C TRP A 66 -2.29 8.72 -5.14
N GLN A 67 -1.55 9.77 -5.49
CA GLN A 67 -1.65 10.50 -6.74
C GLN A 67 -3.07 11.01 -7.12
N ARG A 68 -3.99 11.10 -6.17
CA ARG A 68 -5.29 11.72 -6.42
C ARG A 68 -5.16 13.24 -6.52
N GLU A 69 -5.78 13.82 -7.53
CA GLU A 69 -5.88 15.28 -7.69
C GLU A 69 -6.73 15.92 -6.59
N SER A 70 -7.84 15.26 -6.24
CA SER A 70 -8.75 15.71 -5.18
C SER A 70 -8.73 14.77 -3.98
N LEU A 71 -8.60 15.33 -2.80
CA LEU A 71 -8.62 14.61 -1.53
C LEU A 71 -10.00 14.72 -0.87
N PRO A 72 -10.45 13.70 -0.11
CA PRO A 72 -11.60 13.85 0.77
C PRO A 72 -11.42 15.05 1.72
N SER A 73 -12.51 15.74 2.04
CA SER A 73 -12.45 17.00 2.82
C SER A 73 -11.79 16.84 4.18
N SER A 74 -12.01 15.72 4.89
CA SER A 74 -11.34 15.44 6.17
C SER A 74 -9.84 15.29 6.00
N VAL A 75 -9.39 14.51 5.01
CA VAL A 75 -7.98 14.29 4.68
C VAL A 75 -7.32 15.62 4.28
N SER A 76 -7.97 16.38 3.39
CA SER A 76 -7.46 17.68 2.95
C SER A 76 -7.29 18.65 4.11
N ARG A 77 -8.25 18.73 5.04
CA ARG A 77 -8.17 19.57 6.24
C ARG A 77 -7.02 19.15 7.16
N THR A 78 -6.87 17.85 7.40
CA THR A 78 -5.78 17.31 8.23
C THR A 78 -4.41 17.60 7.62
N ILE A 79 -4.21 17.35 6.32
CA ILE A 79 -2.96 17.67 5.63
C ILE A 79 -2.67 19.19 5.68
N SER A 80 -3.69 20.02 5.47
CA SER A 80 -3.54 21.47 5.54
C SER A 80 -3.18 21.94 6.95
N ALA A 81 -3.74 21.33 7.99
CA ALA A 81 -3.38 21.63 9.37
C ALA A 81 -1.92 21.24 9.65
N ILE A 82 -1.50 20.02 9.25
CA ILE A 82 -0.11 19.58 9.40
C ILE A 82 0.86 20.55 8.72
N PHE A 83 0.54 21.02 7.52
CA PHE A 83 1.40 21.96 6.81
C PHE A 83 1.51 23.33 7.52
N LYS A 84 0.42 23.81 8.06
CA LYS A 84 0.39 25.10 8.78
C LYS A 84 1.19 25.06 10.09
N THR A 85 1.19 23.91 10.76
CA THR A 85 1.84 23.71 12.05
C THR A 85 3.22 23.04 11.93
N TRP A 86 3.69 22.76 10.71
CA TRP A 86 4.94 22.02 10.51
C TRP A 86 6.15 22.71 11.13
N GLU A 87 6.28 24.04 10.95
CA GLU A 87 7.37 24.84 11.55
C GLU A 87 7.29 24.87 13.08
N GLU A 88 6.08 24.88 13.64
CA GLU A 88 5.85 24.83 15.10
C GLU A 88 6.16 23.42 15.65
N PHE A 89 6.03 22.40 14.82
CA PHE A 89 6.36 21.03 15.16
C PHE A 89 7.89 20.77 15.25
N LEU A 90 8.70 21.43 14.43
CA LEU A 90 10.13 21.16 14.35
C LEU A 90 10.87 21.19 15.70
N PRO A 91 10.62 22.17 16.60
CA PRO A 91 11.23 22.16 17.93
C PRO A 91 10.79 20.99 18.81
N VAL A 92 9.60 20.43 18.58
CA VAL A 92 9.03 19.31 19.34
C VAL A 92 9.42 17.95 18.76
N ALA A 93 9.92 17.92 17.54
CA ALA A 93 10.20 16.68 16.80
C ALA A 93 11.23 15.75 17.49
N SER A 94 12.12 16.31 18.31
CA SER A 94 13.10 15.55 19.10
C SER A 94 12.61 15.15 20.49
N ALA A 95 11.40 15.56 20.90
CA ALA A 95 10.82 15.26 22.21
C ALA A 95 10.43 13.77 22.33
N GLU A 96 9.99 13.38 23.53
CA GLU A 96 9.43 12.05 23.74
C GLU A 96 8.20 11.80 22.85
N SER A 97 8.03 10.55 22.41
CA SER A 97 6.99 10.18 21.44
C SER A 97 5.58 10.56 21.91
N GLN A 98 5.32 10.51 23.21
CA GLN A 98 4.04 10.91 23.78
C GLN A 98 3.81 12.42 23.66
N GLU A 99 4.85 13.22 23.78
CA GLU A 99 4.78 14.69 23.62
C GLU A 99 4.52 15.06 22.16
N ILE A 100 5.22 14.38 21.22
CA ILE A 100 4.97 14.51 19.78
C ILE A 100 3.52 14.16 19.45
N PHE A 101 3.03 13.05 19.97
CA PHE A 101 1.65 12.63 19.75
C PHE A 101 0.64 13.65 20.29
N ARG A 102 0.88 14.16 21.50
CA ARG A 102 0.04 15.20 22.12
C ARG A 102 0.06 16.48 21.31
N PHE A 103 1.23 16.91 20.82
CA PHE A 103 1.33 18.06 19.93
C PHE A 103 0.36 17.93 18.75
N TRP A 104 0.38 16.81 18.05
CA TRP A 104 -0.54 16.59 16.92
C TRP A 104 -2.00 16.50 17.36
N GLN A 105 -2.28 15.92 18.52
CA GLN A 105 -3.63 15.86 19.07
C GLN A 105 -4.22 17.25 19.29
N ASP A 106 -3.42 18.19 19.77
CA ASP A 106 -3.85 19.56 20.06
C ASP A 106 -4.00 20.41 18.80
N HIS A 107 -3.31 20.08 17.70
CA HIS A 107 -3.27 20.90 16.49
C HIS A 107 -4.12 20.36 15.32
N LEU A 108 -4.57 19.11 15.37
CA LEU A 108 -5.35 18.53 14.28
C LEU A 108 -6.86 18.72 14.49
N PRO A 109 -7.59 19.20 13.47
CA PRO A 109 -8.99 19.66 13.62
C PRO A 109 -10.01 18.52 13.77
N ASP A 110 -9.67 17.33 13.33
CA ASP A 110 -10.51 16.12 13.38
C ASP A 110 -9.65 14.96 13.86
N TRP A 111 -9.79 14.63 15.13
CA TRP A 111 -8.93 13.61 15.72
C TRP A 111 -9.17 12.21 15.16
N ASN A 112 -10.33 11.89 14.61
CA ASN A 112 -10.54 10.59 13.96
C ASN A 112 -9.61 10.38 12.75
N THR A 113 -9.42 11.43 11.94
CA THR A 113 -8.47 11.45 10.83
C THR A 113 -7.06 11.78 11.33
N GLY A 114 -6.97 12.69 12.30
CA GLY A 114 -5.73 13.18 12.91
C GLY A 114 -4.93 12.11 13.61
N PHE A 115 -5.58 11.21 14.34
CA PHE A 115 -4.92 10.07 14.97
C PHE A 115 -4.12 9.25 13.97
N SER A 116 -4.73 8.89 12.84
CA SER A 116 -4.06 8.12 11.80
C SER A 116 -2.85 8.87 11.22
N ALA A 117 -2.97 10.18 11.04
CA ALA A 117 -1.86 11.02 10.58
C ALA A 117 -0.72 11.10 11.59
N ALA A 118 -1.04 11.36 12.87
CA ALA A 118 -0.06 11.42 13.95
C ALA A 118 0.68 10.09 14.13
N ALA A 119 -0.04 8.99 14.14
CA ALA A 119 0.54 7.64 14.20
C ALA A 119 1.47 7.36 13.02
N PHE A 120 1.08 7.77 11.82
CA PHE A 120 1.90 7.60 10.62
C PHE A 120 3.17 8.46 10.65
N LEU A 121 3.07 9.71 11.08
CA LEU A 121 4.24 10.57 11.23
C LEU A 121 5.23 10.02 12.26
N LEU A 122 4.73 9.52 13.40
CA LEU A 122 5.57 8.84 14.38
C LEU A 122 6.23 7.59 13.81
N HIS A 123 5.49 6.78 13.04
CA HIS A 123 6.04 5.61 12.38
C HIS A 123 7.16 5.97 11.38
N LEU A 124 6.98 7.03 10.58
CA LEU A 124 8.02 7.48 9.65
C LEU A 124 9.27 8.00 10.35
N GLN A 125 9.11 8.69 11.48
CA GLN A 125 10.23 9.23 12.26
C GLN A 125 10.97 8.16 13.07
N ARG A 126 10.23 7.18 13.58
CA ARG A 126 10.72 6.17 14.53
C ARG A 126 10.19 4.77 14.14
N PRO A 127 10.58 4.26 12.97
CA PRO A 127 10.02 3.00 12.44
C PRO A 127 10.33 1.78 13.32
N GLU A 128 11.43 1.86 14.10
CA GLU A 128 11.78 0.81 15.07
C GLU A 128 10.90 0.84 16.32
N ASP A 129 10.27 1.98 16.62
CA ASP A 129 9.45 2.15 17.81
C ASP A 129 7.96 2.00 17.55
N PHE A 130 7.50 2.33 16.36
CA PHE A 130 6.08 2.35 16.01
C PHE A 130 5.79 1.50 14.78
N GLU A 131 4.68 0.77 14.82
CA GLU A 131 4.14 0.08 13.67
C GLU A 131 3.23 1.00 12.86
N LEU A 132 2.99 0.67 11.60
CA LEU A 132 2.03 1.39 10.78
C LEU A 132 0.62 1.16 11.30
N VAL A 133 -0.03 2.22 11.77
CA VAL A 133 -1.33 2.16 12.43
C VAL A 133 -2.33 3.11 11.79
N ASP A 134 -3.56 2.65 11.67
CA ASP A 134 -4.74 3.46 11.40
C ASP A 134 -5.98 2.84 12.06
N ARG A 135 -7.12 3.48 11.92
CA ARG A 135 -8.36 3.01 12.51
C ARG A 135 -8.72 1.58 12.12
N HIS A 136 -8.49 1.18 10.87
CA HIS A 136 -8.85 -0.16 10.40
C HIS A 136 -7.96 -1.23 11.02
N ARG A 137 -6.67 -0.95 11.15
CA ARG A 137 -5.73 -1.85 11.81
C ARG A 137 -6.04 -2.02 13.31
N MET A 138 -6.43 -0.91 13.97
CA MET A 138 -6.89 -0.95 15.35
C MET A 138 -8.17 -1.77 15.51
N GLU A 139 -9.11 -1.62 14.59
CA GLU A 139 -10.34 -2.40 14.56
C GLU A 139 -10.04 -3.90 14.39
N ALA A 140 -9.15 -4.23 13.45
CA ALA A 140 -8.70 -5.60 13.24
C ALA A 140 -8.08 -6.21 14.50
N MET A 141 -7.20 -5.48 15.17
CA MET A 141 -6.61 -5.93 16.44
C MET A 141 -7.70 -6.25 17.47
N ARG A 142 -8.63 -5.31 17.67
CA ARG A 142 -9.70 -5.46 18.65
C ARG A 142 -10.56 -6.70 18.38
N GLU A 143 -11.00 -6.85 17.13
CA GLU A 143 -11.85 -7.99 16.74
C GLU A 143 -11.12 -9.32 16.84
N LEU A 144 -9.85 -9.38 16.46
CA LEU A 144 -9.05 -10.58 16.58
C LEU A 144 -8.82 -10.98 18.05
N LEU A 145 -8.62 -9.99 18.92
CA LEU A 145 -8.50 -10.24 20.36
C LEU A 145 -9.82 -10.71 20.98
N GLN A 146 -10.96 -10.16 20.55
CA GLN A 146 -12.29 -10.62 21.00
C GLN A 146 -12.57 -12.05 20.58
N GLU A 147 -12.23 -12.41 19.34
CA GLU A 147 -12.44 -13.75 18.80
C GLU A 147 -11.73 -14.84 19.63
N ILE A 148 -10.55 -14.52 20.17
CA ILE A 148 -9.70 -15.50 20.85
C ILE A 148 -9.90 -15.50 22.36
N SER A 149 -10.03 -14.34 22.97
CA SER A 149 -10.06 -14.26 24.43
C SER A 149 -11.46 -14.43 25.03
N HIS A 150 -12.51 -14.39 24.21
CA HIS A 150 -13.92 -14.36 24.66
C HIS A 150 -14.17 -13.33 25.78
N SER A 151 -13.24 -12.39 25.97
CA SER A 151 -13.31 -11.38 27.01
C SER A 151 -13.80 -10.06 26.44
N GLU A 152 -14.77 -9.45 27.09
CA GLU A 152 -15.26 -8.11 26.79
C GLU A 152 -14.20 -7.01 27.01
N GLN A 153 -13.01 -7.37 27.53
CA GLN A 153 -11.87 -6.49 27.77
C GLN A 153 -11.01 -6.25 26.52
N ALA A 154 -11.56 -6.38 25.33
CA ALA A 154 -10.88 -5.94 24.12
C ALA A 154 -10.73 -4.42 24.16
N GLY A 155 -9.53 -3.98 24.36
CA GLY A 155 -8.97 -2.66 24.54
C GLY A 155 -9.84 -1.42 24.30
N SER A 156 -9.52 -0.33 24.94
CA SER A 156 -10.14 0.98 24.79
C SER A 156 -10.44 1.29 23.31
N THR A 157 -11.65 1.71 23.03
CA THR A 157 -12.05 2.26 21.72
C THR A 157 -11.44 3.64 21.46
N GLY A 158 -10.61 4.12 22.39
CA GLY A 158 -9.96 5.42 22.32
C GLY A 158 -8.93 5.50 21.20
N LEU A 159 -8.70 6.74 20.74
CA LEU A 159 -7.64 7.08 19.82
C LEU A 159 -6.54 7.80 20.62
N GLU A 160 -5.88 7.06 21.51
CA GLU A 160 -4.91 7.57 22.47
C GLU A 160 -3.51 7.00 22.18
N TYR A 161 -2.50 7.64 22.73
CA TYR A 161 -1.10 7.19 22.59
C TYR A 161 -0.90 5.74 23.07
N THR A 162 -1.53 5.36 24.18
CA THR A 162 -1.50 3.99 24.71
C THR A 162 -2.01 2.94 23.73
N ASN A 163 -2.91 3.31 22.83
CA ASN A 163 -3.41 2.41 21.81
C ASN A 163 -2.35 2.11 20.73
N LEU A 164 -1.42 3.03 20.45
CA LEU A 164 -0.29 2.78 19.57
C LEU A 164 0.66 1.74 20.18
N GLU A 165 0.93 1.85 21.48
CA GLU A 165 1.76 0.89 22.22
C GLU A 165 1.09 -0.49 22.28
N ASP A 166 -0.21 -0.52 22.54
CA ASP A 166 -0.97 -1.77 22.54
C ASP A 166 -0.94 -2.45 21.17
N TYR A 167 -1.10 -1.68 20.10
CA TYR A 167 -1.02 -2.21 18.73
C TYR A 167 0.39 -2.73 18.41
N LYS A 168 1.43 -2.01 18.79
CA LYS A 168 2.83 -2.45 18.64
C LYS A 168 3.07 -3.80 19.34
N ILE A 169 2.63 -3.94 20.59
CA ILE A 169 2.77 -5.19 21.36
C ILE A 169 2.01 -6.32 20.64
N PHE A 170 0.79 -6.08 20.21
CA PHE A 170 -0.02 -7.04 19.46
C PHE A 170 0.69 -7.47 18.17
N PHE A 171 1.04 -6.52 17.31
CA PHE A 171 1.66 -6.77 16.01
C PHE A 171 2.96 -7.57 16.16
N ARG A 172 3.85 -7.12 17.04
CA ARG A 172 5.15 -7.76 17.28
C ARG A 172 5.05 -9.12 17.96
N SER A 173 3.96 -9.39 18.66
CA SER A 173 3.73 -10.72 19.27
C SER A 173 3.35 -11.78 18.23
N ILE A 174 2.70 -11.36 17.13
CA ILE A 174 2.21 -12.26 16.08
C ILE A 174 3.24 -12.42 14.96
N LEU A 175 3.94 -11.34 14.61
CA LEU A 175 4.88 -11.28 13.48
C LEU A 175 5.86 -12.48 13.43
N PRO A 176 6.51 -12.90 14.53
CA PRO A 176 7.44 -14.04 14.51
C PRO A 176 6.77 -15.39 14.22
N LYS A 177 5.45 -15.47 14.30
CA LYS A 177 4.67 -16.69 14.03
C LYS A 177 4.18 -16.77 12.57
N MET A 178 4.40 -15.72 11.79
CA MET A 178 4.00 -15.69 10.37
C MET A 178 5.03 -16.44 9.52
N PRO A 179 4.59 -17.31 8.59
CA PRO A 179 5.48 -18.22 7.84
C PRO A 179 6.11 -17.61 6.58
N TYR A 180 5.96 -16.30 6.36
CA TYR A 180 6.29 -15.68 5.07
C TYR A 180 7.68 -15.03 5.01
N LYS A 181 8.58 -15.37 5.94
CA LYS A 181 9.96 -14.84 6.01
C LYS A 181 9.99 -13.31 5.95
N ASP A 182 10.72 -12.75 4.99
CA ASP A 182 10.91 -11.31 4.83
C ASP A 182 9.61 -10.55 4.50
N TYR A 183 8.60 -11.25 3.99
CA TYR A 183 7.30 -10.65 3.66
C TYR A 183 6.28 -10.70 4.81
N SER A 184 6.62 -11.32 5.93
CA SER A 184 5.69 -11.53 7.05
C SER A 184 5.12 -10.20 7.56
N ARG A 185 5.96 -9.16 7.67
CA ARG A 185 5.54 -7.83 8.14
C ARG A 185 4.53 -7.20 7.18
N ILE A 186 4.85 -7.15 5.90
CA ILE A 186 3.98 -6.55 4.87
C ILE A 186 2.65 -7.30 4.77
N LYS A 187 2.69 -8.63 4.76
CA LYS A 187 1.47 -9.44 4.68
C LYS A 187 0.58 -9.28 5.91
N LEU A 188 1.17 -9.30 7.10
CA LEU A 188 0.43 -9.09 8.34
C LEU A 188 -0.21 -7.69 8.36
N ASP A 189 0.54 -6.67 8.01
CA ASP A 189 0.05 -5.29 7.96
C ASP A 189 -1.14 -5.14 7.02
N ARG A 190 -1.00 -5.64 5.80
CA ARG A 190 -2.07 -5.58 4.79
C ARG A 190 -3.29 -6.40 5.18
N PHE A 191 -3.08 -7.59 5.76
CA PHE A 191 -4.16 -8.38 6.30
C PHE A 191 -4.95 -7.59 7.34
N LEU A 192 -4.29 -6.99 8.31
CA LEU A 192 -4.94 -6.21 9.37
C LEU A 192 -5.72 -5.02 8.77
N LYS A 193 -5.15 -4.33 7.81
CA LYS A 193 -5.84 -3.25 7.09
C LYS A 193 -7.11 -3.74 6.38
N ALA A 194 -7.01 -4.83 5.63
CA ALA A 194 -8.15 -5.39 4.88
C ALA A 194 -9.21 -5.99 5.82
N TYR A 195 -8.78 -6.71 6.85
CA TYR A 195 -9.65 -7.35 7.82
C TYR A 195 -10.47 -6.33 8.62
N GLY A 196 -9.84 -5.28 9.13
CA GLY A 196 -10.53 -4.22 9.86
C GLY A 196 -11.46 -3.36 8.99
N ASN A 197 -11.26 -3.38 7.68
CA ASN A 197 -12.12 -2.66 6.73
C ASN A 197 -13.18 -3.55 6.05
N ARG A 198 -13.24 -4.84 6.39
CA ARG A 198 -14.10 -5.81 5.68
C ARG A 198 -15.60 -5.46 5.73
N HIS A 199 -16.05 -4.80 6.78
CA HIS A 199 -17.44 -4.38 6.91
C HIS A 199 -17.80 -3.22 5.97
N ALA A 200 -16.87 -2.30 5.74
CA ALA A 200 -17.06 -1.22 4.77
C ALA A 200 -17.21 -1.76 3.35
N TYR A 201 -16.43 -2.79 3.00
CA TYR A 201 -16.55 -3.44 1.69
C TYR A 201 -17.87 -4.20 1.50
N LYS A 202 -18.46 -4.76 2.55
CA LYS A 202 -19.78 -5.41 2.46
C LYS A 202 -20.90 -4.42 2.13
N LEU A 203 -20.77 -3.18 2.56
CA LEU A 203 -21.75 -2.12 2.29
C LEU A 203 -21.62 -1.53 0.86
N VAL A 204 -20.47 -1.66 0.25
CA VAL A 204 -20.17 -1.10 -1.08
C VAL A 204 -20.30 -2.16 -2.20
N SER A 205 -20.33 -3.43 -1.82
CA SER A 205 -20.26 -4.58 -2.74
C SER A 205 -21.42 -4.77 -3.73
N PRO A 206 -22.67 -4.40 -3.46
CA PRO A 206 -23.75 -4.59 -4.45
C PRO A 206 -23.68 -3.65 -5.64
N ASP A 207 -23.17 -2.43 -5.45
CA ASP A 207 -23.25 -1.36 -6.44
C ASP A 207 -22.05 -1.25 -7.39
N PHE A 208 -20.96 -1.98 -7.15
CA PHE A 208 -19.81 -1.99 -8.04
C PHE A 208 -20.10 -2.55 -9.45
N ARG A 209 -21.21 -3.26 -9.62
CA ARG A 209 -21.64 -3.77 -10.93
C ARG A 209 -22.50 -2.80 -11.73
N THR A 210 -22.97 -1.72 -11.12
CA THR A 210 -23.96 -0.80 -11.71
C THR A 210 -23.42 0.59 -11.98
N THR A 211 -22.28 0.99 -11.45
CA THR A 211 -21.60 2.20 -11.91
C THR A 211 -20.96 1.89 -13.26
N GLU A 212 -21.58 2.38 -14.33
CA GLU A 212 -20.94 2.42 -15.63
C GLU A 212 -19.54 3.02 -15.45
N PRO A 213 -18.49 2.30 -15.89
CA PRO A 213 -17.16 2.83 -15.81
C PRO A 213 -17.15 4.14 -16.60
N THR A 214 -16.76 5.21 -15.96
CA THR A 214 -16.42 6.44 -16.68
C THR A 214 -15.18 6.09 -17.50
N ILE A 215 -15.40 5.55 -18.68
CA ILE A 215 -14.34 5.21 -19.62
C ILE A 215 -13.74 6.54 -20.06
N ARG A 216 -12.70 6.96 -19.34
CA ARG A 216 -11.77 7.92 -19.92
C ARG A 216 -11.09 7.18 -21.05
N THR A 217 -11.44 7.51 -22.26
CA THR A 217 -10.80 6.96 -23.46
C THR A 217 -9.33 7.30 -23.41
N PHE A 218 -8.52 6.28 -23.10
CA PHE A 218 -7.09 6.38 -23.23
C PHE A 218 -6.75 6.39 -24.72
N THR A 219 -6.16 7.46 -25.20
CA THR A 219 -5.68 7.56 -26.58
C THR A 219 -4.18 7.32 -26.59
N TRP A 220 -3.75 6.31 -27.33
CA TRP A 220 -2.33 5.99 -27.53
C TRP A 220 -1.61 7.06 -28.35
N ASP A 221 -2.34 7.88 -29.07
CA ASP A 221 -1.82 8.82 -30.08
C ASP A 221 -0.94 9.94 -29.50
N GLY A 222 -0.92 10.11 -28.20
CA GLY A 222 -0.08 11.08 -27.49
C GLY A 222 1.05 10.45 -26.65
N LEU A 223 1.19 9.12 -26.65
CA LEU A 223 2.23 8.43 -25.90
C LEU A 223 3.54 8.41 -26.70
N THR A 224 4.26 9.50 -26.66
CA THR A 224 5.61 9.58 -27.21
C THR A 224 6.62 9.66 -26.07
N SER A 225 7.70 8.91 -26.18
CA SER A 225 8.81 8.95 -25.27
C SER A 225 10.12 8.95 -26.06
N GLU A 226 11.09 9.75 -25.66
CA GLU A 226 12.41 9.70 -26.25
C GLU A 226 13.21 8.50 -25.76
N ARG A 227 12.93 8.08 -24.54
CA ARG A 227 13.66 7.03 -23.85
C ARG A 227 13.08 5.64 -24.05
N PHE A 228 11.75 5.54 -24.19
CA PHE A 228 11.04 4.28 -24.29
C PHE A 228 10.30 4.14 -25.61
N ARG A 229 10.39 2.96 -26.20
CA ARG A 229 9.67 2.61 -27.44
C ARG A 229 8.22 2.24 -27.12
N THR A 230 7.41 3.23 -26.78
CA THR A 230 5.99 3.04 -26.46
C THR A 230 5.18 2.56 -27.65
N GLU A 231 5.61 2.81 -28.87
CA GLU A 231 5.05 2.30 -30.11
C GLU A 231 5.13 0.77 -30.23
N GLN A 232 6.01 0.12 -29.47
CA GLN A 232 6.09 -1.34 -29.41
C GLN A 232 4.99 -1.96 -28.54
N ILE A 233 4.22 -1.16 -27.82
CA ILE A 233 3.09 -1.61 -27.01
C ILE A 233 1.87 -1.72 -27.93
N ILE A 234 1.65 -2.91 -28.49
CA ILE A 234 0.71 -3.11 -29.61
C ILE A 234 -0.74 -3.20 -29.17
N GLY A 235 -0.99 -3.64 -27.96
CA GLY A 235 -2.33 -3.92 -27.45
C GLY A 235 -3.01 -2.72 -26.80
N ARG A 236 -4.31 -2.91 -26.49
CA ARG A 236 -5.11 -1.97 -25.66
C ARG A 236 -5.68 -2.66 -24.43
N ALA A 237 -5.10 -3.80 -24.06
CA ALA A 237 -5.48 -4.46 -22.84
C ALA A 237 -5.00 -3.66 -21.62
N ASN A 238 -5.66 -3.86 -20.47
CA ASN A 238 -5.32 -3.13 -19.26
C ASN A 238 -3.85 -3.29 -18.86
N CYS A 239 -3.23 -4.45 -19.10
CA CYS A 239 -1.80 -4.66 -18.83
C CYS A 239 -0.89 -3.83 -19.74
N ASP A 240 -1.28 -3.61 -21.00
CA ASP A 240 -0.54 -2.75 -21.94
C ASP A 240 -0.58 -1.31 -21.44
N VAL A 241 -1.75 -0.87 -21.00
CA VAL A 241 -1.95 0.46 -20.39
C VAL A 241 -1.12 0.63 -19.13
N LEU A 242 -1.11 -0.38 -18.24
CA LEU A 242 -0.31 -0.34 -17.02
C LEU A 242 1.18 -0.21 -17.33
N PHE A 243 1.67 -0.99 -18.30
CA PHE A 243 3.08 -0.92 -18.70
C PHE A 243 3.45 0.44 -19.29
N ALA A 244 2.62 0.98 -20.20
CA ALA A 244 2.82 2.31 -20.75
C ALA A 244 2.85 3.40 -19.66
N CYS A 245 1.91 3.34 -18.71
CA CYS A 245 1.86 4.26 -17.59
C CYS A 245 3.10 4.13 -16.69
N PHE A 246 3.60 2.91 -16.47
CA PHE A 246 4.84 2.69 -15.74
C PHE A 246 6.03 3.37 -16.43
N LEU A 247 6.21 3.16 -17.73
CA LEU A 247 7.30 3.78 -18.50
C LEU A 247 7.23 5.31 -18.45
N LEU A 248 6.05 5.87 -18.64
CA LEU A 248 5.84 7.31 -18.55
C LEU A 248 6.09 7.85 -17.14
N SER A 249 5.74 7.11 -16.11
CA SER A 249 6.05 7.50 -14.73
C SER A 249 7.56 7.55 -14.49
N LEU A 250 8.32 6.58 -15.03
CA LEU A 250 9.79 6.61 -14.98
C LEU A 250 10.37 7.86 -15.66
N GLU A 251 9.82 8.23 -16.80
CA GLU A 251 10.25 9.40 -17.58
C GLU A 251 9.96 10.70 -16.81
N VAL A 252 8.74 10.87 -16.31
CA VAL A 252 8.35 12.04 -15.50
C VAL A 252 9.18 12.17 -14.24
N MET A 253 9.55 11.04 -13.63
CA MET A 253 10.39 11.02 -12.42
C MET A 253 11.87 11.16 -12.73
N SER A 254 12.27 11.24 -14.01
CA SER A 254 13.68 11.20 -14.46
C SER A 254 14.46 10.00 -13.89
N ASN A 255 13.76 8.88 -13.65
CA ASN A 255 14.35 7.70 -13.06
C ASN A 255 15.00 6.82 -14.13
N SER A 256 16.32 6.75 -14.12
CA SER A 256 17.11 5.99 -15.09
C SER A 256 17.21 4.49 -14.82
N ALA A 257 16.65 3.99 -13.73
CA ALA A 257 16.68 2.56 -13.43
C ALA A 257 15.99 1.72 -14.51
N THR A 258 16.55 0.56 -14.78
CA THR A 258 15.98 -0.45 -15.67
C THR A 258 15.67 -1.75 -14.92
N GLU A 259 16.16 -1.89 -13.69
CA GLU A 259 15.97 -3.04 -12.81
C GLU A 259 15.04 -2.67 -11.67
N PHE A 260 14.10 -3.54 -11.37
CA PHE A 260 13.06 -3.35 -10.36
C PHE A 260 12.74 -4.68 -9.67
N THR A 261 11.97 -4.60 -8.59
CA THR A 261 11.21 -5.75 -8.10
C THR A 261 9.76 -5.65 -8.57
N VAL A 262 9.04 -6.77 -8.58
CA VAL A 262 7.59 -6.79 -8.87
C VAL A 262 6.87 -5.75 -8.01
N GLY A 263 7.21 -5.69 -6.72
CA GLY A 263 6.64 -4.74 -5.79
C GLY A 263 6.92 -3.28 -6.15
N GLN A 264 8.13 -2.94 -6.55
CA GLN A 264 8.47 -1.58 -6.98
C GLN A 264 7.69 -1.18 -8.24
N VAL A 265 7.57 -2.08 -9.21
CA VAL A 265 6.74 -1.80 -10.41
C VAL A 265 5.30 -1.49 -10.02
N VAL A 266 4.69 -2.32 -9.17
CA VAL A 266 3.31 -2.08 -8.70
C VAL A 266 3.20 -0.76 -7.95
N GLY A 267 4.19 -0.43 -7.12
CA GLY A 267 4.25 0.82 -6.36
C GLY A 267 4.34 2.08 -7.22
N MET A 268 4.90 1.97 -8.42
CA MET A 268 5.03 3.08 -9.37
C MET A 268 3.83 3.26 -10.28
N LEU A 269 2.89 2.30 -10.29
CA LEU A 269 1.70 2.42 -11.11
C LEU A 269 0.75 3.47 -10.53
N PRO A 270 0.34 4.46 -11.33
CA PRO A 270 -0.56 5.50 -10.86
C PRO A 270 -1.97 4.95 -10.59
N VAL A 271 -2.56 5.37 -9.49
CA VAL A 271 -3.92 4.98 -9.09
C VAL A 271 -4.95 5.69 -9.98
N GLY A 272 -5.90 4.92 -10.47
CA GLY A 272 -6.99 5.46 -11.30
C GLY A 272 -6.58 5.79 -12.72
N THR A 273 -5.50 5.19 -13.20
CA THR A 273 -4.94 5.43 -14.52
C THR A 273 -5.81 4.87 -15.62
N ALA A 274 -6.03 5.70 -16.60
CA ALA A 274 -6.25 5.34 -17.98
C ALA A 274 -7.45 4.38 -18.20
N GLY A 275 -8.53 4.55 -17.46
CA GLY A 275 -9.75 3.78 -17.70
C GLY A 275 -9.71 2.35 -17.19
N ILE A 276 -8.73 1.99 -16.35
CA ILE A 276 -8.80 0.76 -15.58
C ILE A 276 -9.79 0.99 -14.44
N CYS A 277 -10.99 0.50 -14.65
CA CYS A 277 -12.20 1.02 -14.03
C CYS A 277 -12.42 0.60 -12.59
N ASN A 278 -11.83 -0.51 -12.15
CA ASN A 278 -12.05 -1.03 -10.80
C ASN A 278 -10.87 -1.88 -10.32
N GLU A 279 -10.82 -2.11 -9.02
CA GLU A 279 -9.75 -2.86 -8.35
C GLU A 279 -9.60 -4.29 -8.89
N ALA A 280 -10.69 -4.96 -9.22
CA ALA A 280 -10.64 -6.31 -9.79
C ALA A 280 -9.95 -6.31 -11.16
N SER A 281 -10.32 -5.40 -12.05
CA SER A 281 -9.69 -5.25 -13.36
C SER A 281 -8.21 -4.88 -13.24
N PHE A 282 -7.85 -4.04 -12.28
CA PHE A 282 -6.46 -3.68 -12.00
C PHE A 282 -5.65 -4.91 -11.55
N ASN A 283 -6.15 -5.67 -10.59
CA ASN A 283 -5.47 -6.86 -10.10
C ASN A 283 -5.32 -7.94 -11.18
N TYR A 284 -6.34 -8.15 -12.02
CA TYR A 284 -6.24 -9.03 -13.18
C TYR A 284 -5.20 -8.54 -14.18
N ALA A 285 -5.13 -7.23 -14.39
CA ALA A 285 -4.14 -6.63 -15.28
C ALA A 285 -2.71 -6.80 -14.74
N LEU A 286 -2.50 -6.73 -13.42
CA LEU A 286 -1.18 -6.97 -12.80
C LEU A 286 -0.64 -8.38 -13.12
N ILE A 287 -1.47 -9.42 -13.00
CA ILE A 287 -1.04 -10.78 -13.35
C ILE A 287 -0.63 -10.84 -14.82
N SER A 288 -1.41 -10.21 -15.70
CA SER A 288 -1.11 -10.17 -17.13
C SER A 288 0.10 -9.29 -17.45
N LEU A 289 0.34 -8.23 -16.68
CA LEU A 289 1.50 -7.35 -16.81
C LEU A 289 2.82 -8.09 -16.62
N PHE A 290 2.85 -9.03 -15.67
CA PHE A 290 4.04 -9.82 -15.36
C PHE A 290 4.11 -11.15 -16.11
N SER A 291 3.08 -11.50 -16.89
CA SER A 291 3.07 -12.71 -17.72
C SER A 291 3.88 -12.52 -19.00
N GLN A 292 4.46 -13.60 -19.52
CA GLN A 292 5.03 -13.62 -20.85
C GLN A 292 4.01 -14.16 -21.84
N GLN A 293 3.55 -13.32 -22.75
CA GLN A 293 2.75 -13.69 -23.91
C GLN A 293 3.45 -13.17 -25.16
N ARG A 294 3.23 -13.80 -26.31
CA ARG A 294 3.97 -13.53 -27.58
C ARG A 294 4.18 -12.05 -27.93
N GLN A 295 3.33 -11.15 -27.49
CA GLN A 295 3.38 -9.73 -27.80
C GLN A 295 3.49 -8.84 -26.55
N ARG A 296 3.57 -9.46 -25.36
CA ARG A 296 3.55 -8.79 -24.05
C ARG A 296 4.61 -9.31 -23.12
N ASP A 297 5.81 -9.47 -23.63
CA ASP A 297 7.02 -9.80 -22.86
C ASP A 297 7.66 -8.50 -22.34
N PHE A 298 6.95 -7.79 -21.50
CA PHE A 298 7.39 -6.50 -20.96
C PHE A 298 8.65 -6.60 -20.12
N TRP A 299 8.83 -7.75 -19.47
CA TRP A 299 9.84 -7.96 -18.44
C TRP A 299 10.74 -9.15 -18.73
N VAL A 300 11.99 -9.01 -18.31
CA VAL A 300 12.93 -10.12 -18.17
C VAL A 300 13.14 -10.35 -16.68
N PHE A 301 12.71 -11.50 -16.18
CA PHE A 301 12.91 -11.89 -14.78
C PHE A 301 14.29 -12.53 -14.59
N ASP A 302 14.94 -12.26 -13.45
CA ASP A 302 16.17 -12.95 -13.06
C ASP A 302 15.96 -14.45 -12.95
N LYS A 303 14.74 -14.87 -12.55
CA LYS A 303 14.30 -16.27 -12.45
C LYS A 303 13.23 -16.57 -13.48
N PRO A 304 13.54 -17.27 -14.57
CA PRO A 304 12.57 -17.57 -15.65
C PRO A 304 11.34 -18.36 -15.20
N GLU A 305 11.45 -19.15 -14.12
CA GLU A 305 10.33 -19.87 -13.53
C GLU A 305 9.24 -18.93 -13.01
N ILE A 306 9.59 -17.75 -12.52
CA ILE A 306 8.62 -16.76 -12.04
C ILE A 306 7.78 -16.24 -13.20
N SER A 307 8.41 -15.91 -14.31
CA SER A 307 7.71 -15.48 -15.52
C SER A 307 6.73 -16.56 -16.04
N ARG A 308 7.14 -17.83 -15.99
CA ARG A 308 6.26 -18.95 -16.35
C ARG A 308 5.08 -19.06 -15.39
N ALA A 309 5.32 -18.94 -14.09
CA ALA A 309 4.27 -18.98 -13.08
C ALA A 309 3.23 -17.87 -13.27
N PHE A 310 3.64 -16.63 -13.57
CA PHE A 310 2.72 -15.55 -13.94
C PHE A 310 1.94 -15.85 -15.22
N THR A 311 2.57 -16.47 -16.20
CA THR A 311 1.92 -16.83 -17.48
C THR A 311 0.88 -17.93 -17.26
N GLU A 312 1.17 -18.92 -16.46
CA GLU A 312 0.23 -19.98 -16.08
C GLU A 312 -0.97 -19.39 -15.34
N GLN A 313 -0.70 -18.49 -14.39
CA GLN A 313 -1.75 -17.82 -13.62
C GLN A 313 -2.64 -16.92 -14.51
N ALA A 314 -2.04 -16.22 -15.48
CA ALA A 314 -2.78 -15.39 -16.45
C ALA A 314 -3.73 -16.21 -17.35
N ASN A 315 -3.40 -17.48 -17.60
CA ASN A 315 -4.17 -18.38 -18.45
C ASN A 315 -5.26 -19.17 -17.70
N GLN A 316 -5.29 -19.09 -16.37
CA GLN A 316 -6.33 -19.77 -15.59
C GLN A 316 -7.68 -19.04 -15.72
N SER A 317 -8.76 -19.82 -15.68
CA SER A 317 -10.12 -19.27 -15.68
C SER A 317 -10.43 -18.45 -14.43
N THR A 318 -9.85 -18.84 -13.29
CA THR A 318 -9.92 -18.12 -12.03
C THR A 318 -8.51 -17.74 -11.62
N ARG A 319 -8.18 -16.43 -11.75
CA ARG A 319 -6.86 -15.94 -11.42
C ARG A 319 -6.75 -15.69 -9.92
N ASP A 320 -5.65 -16.12 -9.33
CA ASP A 320 -5.34 -15.75 -7.96
C ASP A 320 -4.84 -14.30 -7.90
N MET A 321 -5.70 -13.42 -7.42
CA MET A 321 -5.41 -11.99 -7.29
C MET A 321 -4.24 -11.67 -6.37
N ARG A 322 -3.85 -12.63 -5.53
CA ARG A 322 -2.75 -12.52 -4.57
C ARG A 322 -1.42 -12.93 -5.17
N PHE A 323 -1.45 -13.51 -6.35
CA PHE A 323 -0.30 -14.18 -6.93
C PHE A 323 0.94 -13.28 -7.00
N TYR A 324 0.77 -12.02 -7.40
CA TYR A 324 1.89 -11.10 -7.46
C TYR A 324 2.50 -10.79 -6.08
N LEU A 325 1.71 -10.85 -4.99
CA LEU A 325 2.21 -10.64 -3.63
C LEU A 325 3.19 -11.72 -3.18
N LEU A 326 3.00 -12.94 -3.68
CA LEU A 326 3.92 -14.05 -3.41
C LEU A 326 5.29 -13.80 -4.04
N HIS A 327 5.36 -12.89 -5.00
CA HIS A 327 6.52 -12.59 -5.82
C HIS A 327 6.98 -11.13 -5.76
N GLU A 328 6.52 -10.34 -4.77
CA GLU A 328 6.86 -8.90 -4.66
C GLU A 328 8.36 -8.59 -4.66
N GLY A 329 9.16 -9.47 -4.06
CA GLY A 329 10.62 -9.32 -3.99
C GLY A 329 11.38 -9.86 -5.21
N GLU A 330 10.69 -10.48 -6.18
CA GLU A 330 11.37 -11.03 -7.34
C GLU A 330 11.83 -9.92 -8.27
N LYS A 331 13.10 -10.04 -8.71
CA LYS A 331 13.76 -9.06 -9.55
C LYS A 331 13.41 -9.25 -11.01
N LEU A 332 13.31 -8.14 -11.71
CA LEU A 332 13.01 -8.09 -13.13
C LEU A 332 13.60 -6.83 -13.75
N GLN A 333 13.79 -6.87 -15.05
CA GLN A 333 14.28 -5.76 -15.87
C GLN A 333 13.28 -5.45 -16.97
N ILE A 334 13.23 -4.17 -17.39
CA ILE A 334 12.47 -3.79 -18.58
C ILE A 334 13.08 -4.53 -19.78
N ASN A 335 12.24 -5.18 -20.59
CA ASN A 335 12.73 -5.84 -21.80
C ASN A 335 13.32 -4.79 -22.76
N GLN A 336 14.54 -5.03 -23.24
CA GLN A 336 15.34 -4.11 -24.05
C GLN A 336 14.63 -3.63 -25.33
N ARG A 337 13.67 -4.40 -25.84
CA ARG A 337 12.87 -3.96 -27.01
C ARG A 337 12.05 -2.70 -26.75
N TYR A 338 11.76 -2.38 -25.48
CA TYR A 338 11.01 -1.19 -25.08
C TYR A 338 11.92 -0.01 -24.67
N ILE A 339 13.22 -0.18 -24.72
CA ILE A 339 14.18 0.87 -24.39
C ILE A 339 14.75 1.39 -25.72
N SER A 340 14.70 2.70 -25.93
CA SER A 340 15.37 3.33 -27.06
C SER A 340 16.88 3.15 -26.90
N GLN A 341 17.55 2.77 -27.98
CA GLN A 341 19.00 2.76 -27.99
C GLN A 341 19.49 4.21 -28.03
N PRO A 342 20.56 4.56 -27.29
CA PRO A 342 21.12 5.89 -27.32
C PRO A 342 21.62 6.27 -28.71
#